data_73bf9eda5abd62ae6da9c8cbafbf4481
#
_entry.id   73bf9eda5abd62ae6da9c8cbafbf4481
#
_cell.length_a   1.000
_cell.length_b   1.000
_cell.length_c   1.000
_cell.angle_alpha   90.00
_cell.angle_beta   90.00
_cell.angle_gamma   90.00
#
_symmetry.space_group_name_H-M   'P 1'
#
loop_
_entity.id
_entity.type
_entity.pdbx_description
1 polymer ?
#
loop_
_entity_poly.entity_id
_entity_poly.type
_entity_poly.pdbx_seq_one_letter_code
_entity_poly.pdbx_strand_id
1 'polypeptide(L)'
;MAFNVTTEFQNIAGFTSIGGMQFTPTGELYNYDDGYVLVDSTGNLMGYTRYWGYNYDSGELNQLPGDGTILMNRYSSSGATVGGNTDEPLPGFEINYRRELGRSDNWRWGMETAGNYMRVTTYQSSTVSSSVTRLTDAYQLPALEGGGFVNPPPAAYSHGPDLSLTGNTVIGATPISSTTDSFMTSVSGSRDFEADVIGWRVGPYVEFPLGKKGSVSLSGGFSLAYVGSDFHFDDVIALQDAPRTSGGGGDGKFVLGAYASGEVSYQLGNSWEVVGGVQFQHLENYRHQESGRSAVLDMGKSVFVSVGVHYSF
;
A
#
# COMPACT_ATOMS: atom_id res chain seq x y z
N MET A 1 13.22 1.01 -24.78
CA MET A 1 13.61 0.11 -23.71
C MET A 1 12.36 -0.55 -23.16
N ALA A 2 12.37 -1.82 -22.91
CA ALA A 2 11.27 -2.56 -22.29
C ALA A 2 11.85 -3.46 -21.19
N PHE A 3 11.14 -3.64 -20.08
CA PHE A 3 11.63 -4.41 -18.92
C PHE A 3 10.50 -5.14 -18.21
N ASN A 4 10.84 -6.16 -17.44
CA ASN A 4 9.93 -6.92 -16.60
C ASN A 4 10.25 -6.68 -15.14
N VAL A 5 9.20 -6.39 -14.35
CA VAL A 5 9.23 -6.28 -12.90
C VAL A 5 8.01 -6.97 -12.34
N THR A 6 8.15 -7.61 -11.19
CA THR A 6 7.03 -8.24 -10.48
C THR A 6 6.64 -7.40 -9.29
N THR A 7 5.34 -7.18 -9.10
CA THR A 7 4.79 -6.54 -7.91
C THR A 7 4.07 -7.59 -7.07
N GLU A 8 4.30 -7.58 -5.75
CA GLU A 8 3.61 -8.44 -4.79
C GLU A 8 2.88 -7.57 -3.76
N PHE A 9 1.60 -7.83 -3.56
CA PHE A 9 0.82 -7.19 -2.52
C PHE A 9 0.65 -8.11 -1.31
N GLN A 10 1.05 -7.61 -0.15
CA GLN A 10 0.90 -8.33 1.11
C GLN A 10 -0.27 -7.77 1.90
N ASN A 11 -0.92 -8.65 2.66
CA ASN A 11 -2.08 -8.35 3.48
C ASN A 11 -3.26 -7.76 2.68
N ILE A 12 -3.51 -8.27 1.46
CA ILE A 12 -4.74 -7.95 0.71
C ILE A 12 -5.92 -8.55 1.46
N ALA A 13 -7.03 -7.79 1.55
CA ALA A 13 -8.18 -8.16 2.36
C ALA A 13 -7.87 -8.39 3.86
N GLY A 14 -6.72 -7.93 4.35
CA GLY A 14 -6.42 -7.82 5.77
C GLY A 14 -7.12 -6.60 6.34
N PHE A 15 -8.11 -6.81 7.16
CA PHE A 15 -8.84 -5.74 7.83
C PHE A 15 -8.27 -5.50 9.22
N THR A 16 -7.92 -4.26 9.52
CA THR A 16 -7.59 -3.83 10.88
C THR A 16 -8.58 -2.72 11.22
N SER A 17 -9.31 -2.89 12.33
CA SER A 17 -10.22 -1.87 12.82
C SER A 17 -9.57 -0.48 12.81
N ILE A 18 -10.28 0.52 12.31
CA ILE A 18 -9.94 1.92 12.49
C ILE A 18 -10.22 2.38 13.91
N GLY A 19 -10.99 1.56 14.66
CA GLY A 19 -11.31 1.78 16.06
C GLY A 19 -10.07 1.74 16.94
N GLY A 20 -10.02 2.59 17.93
CA GLY A 20 -8.94 2.70 18.90
C GLY A 20 -9.25 3.74 19.96
N MET A 21 -8.42 3.79 20.97
CA MET A 21 -8.52 4.78 22.03
C MET A 21 -7.77 6.05 21.62
N GLN A 22 -8.44 7.20 21.75
CA GLN A 22 -7.83 8.50 21.57
C GLN A 22 -7.97 9.30 22.87
N PHE A 23 -6.88 9.89 23.32
CA PHE A 23 -6.91 10.82 24.44
C PHE A 23 -7.44 12.19 23.97
N THR A 24 -8.48 12.66 24.63
CA THR A 24 -9.03 13.99 24.40
C THR A 24 -8.87 14.85 25.67
N PRO A 25 -8.95 16.18 25.59
CA PRO A 25 -8.91 17.03 26.76
C PRO A 25 -10.02 16.74 27.81
N THR A 26 -11.08 16.05 27.37
CA THR A 26 -12.27 15.75 28.20
C THR A 26 -12.38 14.27 28.60
N GLY A 27 -11.45 13.41 28.17
CA GLY A 27 -11.47 11.99 28.53
C GLY A 27 -10.88 11.11 27.42
N GLU A 28 -11.12 9.81 27.53
CA GLU A 28 -10.67 8.81 26.56
C GLU A 28 -11.81 8.52 25.56
N LEU A 29 -11.59 8.82 24.29
CA LEU A 29 -12.52 8.50 23.22
C LEU A 29 -12.21 7.11 22.66
N TYR A 30 -13.13 6.18 22.87
CA TYR A 30 -13.09 4.85 22.25
C TYR A 30 -13.81 4.90 20.91
N ASN A 31 -13.04 4.72 19.84
CA ASN A 31 -13.56 4.61 18.50
C ASN A 31 -13.80 3.13 18.14
N TYR A 32 -14.93 2.86 17.50
CA TYR A 32 -15.35 1.57 16.99
C TYR A 32 -15.58 1.68 15.49
N ASP A 33 -15.66 0.57 14.78
CA ASP A 33 -15.93 0.59 13.35
C ASP A 33 -17.39 1.01 13.05
N ASP A 34 -18.27 0.91 14.05
CA ASP A 34 -19.68 1.22 13.97
C ASP A 34 -20.14 2.29 14.98
N GLY A 35 -19.20 2.99 15.61
CA GLY A 35 -19.55 4.04 16.56
C GLY A 35 -18.36 4.57 17.37
N TYR A 36 -18.68 5.31 18.43
CA TYR A 36 -17.69 5.82 19.38
C TYR A 36 -18.32 6.13 20.73
N VAL A 37 -17.52 6.09 21.79
CA VAL A 37 -17.93 6.41 23.16
C VAL A 37 -16.80 7.16 23.87
N LEU A 38 -17.12 8.32 24.48
CA LEU A 38 -16.21 9.01 25.36
C LEU A 38 -16.34 8.42 26.77
N VAL A 39 -15.29 7.73 27.22
CA VAL A 39 -15.19 7.09 28.53
C VAL A 39 -14.39 7.97 29.52
N ASP A 40 -14.56 7.73 30.80
CA ASP A 40 -13.78 8.36 31.90
C ASP A 40 -13.55 9.87 31.77
N SER A 41 -14.55 10.61 31.28
CA SER A 41 -14.44 12.03 31.08
C SER A 41 -14.85 12.79 32.34
N THR A 42 -14.26 13.97 32.55
CA THR A 42 -14.65 14.91 33.63
C THR A 42 -16.06 15.46 33.43
N GLY A 43 -16.67 15.31 32.27
CA GLY A 43 -18.04 15.70 31.95
C GLY A 43 -19.06 14.58 32.13
N ASN A 44 -18.63 13.36 32.47
CA ASN A 44 -19.53 12.24 32.69
C ASN A 44 -20.36 12.42 33.97
N LEU A 45 -21.66 12.23 33.86
CA LEU A 45 -22.60 12.35 34.95
C LEU A 45 -22.82 10.96 35.58
N MET A 46 -22.30 10.75 36.80
CA MET A 46 -22.58 9.54 37.58
C MET A 46 -22.30 8.24 36.84
N GLY A 47 -21.24 8.16 36.01
CA GLY A 47 -20.91 6.97 35.24
C GLY A 47 -21.61 6.87 33.88
N TYR A 48 -22.25 7.93 33.43
CA TYR A 48 -22.85 8.03 32.09
C TYR A 48 -22.14 9.07 31.23
N THR A 49 -22.11 8.85 29.93
CA THR A 49 -21.60 9.80 28.94
C THR A 49 -22.70 10.28 28.00
N ARG A 50 -22.58 11.54 27.56
CA ARG A 50 -23.39 12.13 26.50
C ARG A 50 -22.69 12.15 25.16
N TYR A 51 -21.37 11.90 25.13
CA TYR A 51 -20.55 11.94 23.95
C TYR A 51 -20.38 10.52 23.40
N TRP A 52 -21.29 10.13 22.50
CA TRP A 52 -21.32 8.81 21.86
C TRP A 52 -22.09 8.85 20.55
N GLY A 53 -21.89 7.85 19.73
CA GLY A 53 -22.61 7.67 18.49
C GLY A 53 -22.60 6.22 18.05
N TYR A 54 -23.59 5.82 17.26
CA TYR A 54 -23.73 4.49 16.68
C TYR A 54 -24.41 4.55 15.31
N ASN A 55 -24.22 3.53 14.50
CA ASN A 55 -24.58 3.55 13.09
C ASN A 55 -25.78 2.67 12.73
N TYR A 56 -26.06 1.59 13.47
CA TYR A 56 -26.97 0.53 13.03
C TYR A 56 -27.98 0.16 14.12
N ASP A 57 -29.29 0.29 13.82
CA ASP A 57 -30.40 -0.11 14.69
C ASP A 57 -31.21 -1.28 14.12
N SER A 58 -30.78 -1.88 13.02
CA SER A 58 -31.47 -2.98 12.33
C SER A 58 -30.48 -3.83 11.51
N GLY A 59 -30.93 -5.01 11.05
CA GLY A 59 -30.15 -5.89 10.20
C GLY A 59 -29.08 -6.71 10.95
N GLU A 60 -28.07 -7.17 10.21
CA GLU A 60 -27.00 -8.05 10.73
C GLU A 60 -26.03 -7.32 11.69
N LEU A 61 -25.93 -6.00 11.56
CA LEU A 61 -25.06 -5.15 12.37
C LEU A 61 -25.82 -4.41 13.48
N ASN A 62 -27.05 -4.82 13.75
CA ASN A 62 -27.88 -4.20 14.79
C ASN A 62 -27.16 -4.08 16.13
N GLN A 63 -26.96 -2.82 16.56
CA GLN A 63 -26.27 -2.50 17.82
C GLN A 63 -27.23 -2.48 19.03
N LEU A 64 -28.54 -2.66 18.81
CA LEU A 64 -29.57 -2.63 19.84
C LEU A 64 -30.22 -4.01 20.01
N PRO A 65 -29.67 -4.91 20.84
CA PRO A 65 -30.24 -6.25 21.07
C PRO A 65 -31.57 -6.21 21.82
N GLY A 66 -31.96 -5.09 22.40
CA GLY A 66 -33.23 -4.92 23.11
C GLY A 66 -33.17 -5.34 24.60
N ASP A 67 -32.01 -5.65 25.11
CA ASP A 67 -31.78 -6.05 26.51
C ASP A 67 -31.33 -4.90 27.43
N GLY A 68 -31.38 -3.68 26.91
CA GLY A 68 -30.95 -2.48 27.63
C GLY A 68 -29.47 -2.17 27.43
N THR A 69 -28.85 -2.74 26.43
CA THR A 69 -27.47 -2.42 26.06
C THR A 69 -27.39 -1.83 24.64
N ILE A 70 -26.29 -1.15 24.37
CA ILE A 70 -25.83 -0.81 23.04
C ILE A 70 -24.48 -1.48 22.78
N LEU A 71 -24.34 -2.12 21.62
CA LEU A 71 -23.15 -2.85 21.24
C LEU A 71 -22.29 -2.00 20.32
N MET A 72 -20.99 -1.96 20.60
CA MET A 72 -19.97 -1.26 19.81
C MET A 72 -18.94 -2.26 19.34
N ASN A 73 -18.68 -2.32 18.03
CA ASN A 73 -17.88 -3.37 17.43
C ASN A 73 -16.59 -2.87 16.81
N ARG A 74 -15.54 -3.69 16.93
CA ARG A 74 -14.27 -3.57 16.21
C ARG A 74 -14.00 -4.87 15.47
N TYR A 75 -13.61 -4.78 14.21
CA TYR A 75 -13.37 -5.93 13.36
C TYR A 75 -11.89 -6.03 12.99
N SER A 76 -11.40 -7.24 12.84
CA SER A 76 -10.07 -7.51 12.29
C SER A 76 -10.08 -8.83 11.52
N SER A 77 -9.26 -8.93 10.50
CA SER A 77 -9.05 -10.16 9.76
C SER A 77 -7.59 -10.29 9.34
N SER A 78 -7.11 -11.52 9.19
CA SER A 78 -5.84 -11.79 8.54
C SER A 78 -6.02 -11.74 7.02
N GLY A 79 -5.17 -10.97 6.35
CA GLY A 79 -5.16 -10.91 4.89
C GLY A 79 -4.31 -12.00 4.25
N ALA A 80 -4.48 -12.14 2.94
CA ALA A 80 -3.67 -13.00 2.10
C ALA A 80 -2.55 -12.22 1.41
N THR A 81 -1.50 -12.91 1.00
CA THR A 81 -0.50 -12.40 0.06
C THR A 81 -0.94 -12.77 -1.35
N VAL A 82 -1.00 -11.79 -2.24
CA VAL A 82 -1.37 -12.00 -3.64
C VAL A 82 -0.29 -11.39 -4.52
N GLY A 83 0.24 -12.18 -5.45
CA GLY A 83 1.12 -11.69 -6.51
C GLY A 83 0.32 -10.84 -7.49
N GLY A 84 0.71 -9.59 -7.64
CA GLY A 84 0.29 -8.74 -8.75
C GLY A 84 1.31 -8.90 -9.86
N ASN A 85 0.94 -9.56 -10.95
CA ASN A 85 1.86 -9.77 -12.04
C ASN A 85 1.70 -8.64 -13.06
N THR A 86 2.75 -7.87 -13.26
CA THR A 86 2.91 -7.05 -14.46
C THR A 86 3.71 -7.89 -15.47
N ASP A 87 3.06 -8.86 -16.12
CA ASP A 87 3.69 -9.71 -17.13
C ASP A 87 3.94 -8.96 -18.46
N GLU A 88 3.49 -7.73 -18.58
CA GLU A 88 3.70 -6.91 -19.76
C GLU A 88 5.01 -6.14 -19.67
N PRO A 89 5.83 -6.14 -20.73
CA PRO A 89 7.03 -5.33 -20.77
C PRO A 89 6.69 -3.84 -20.63
N LEU A 90 7.19 -3.21 -19.57
CA LEU A 90 6.96 -1.79 -19.33
C LEU A 90 7.90 -0.95 -20.21
N PRO A 91 7.41 0.12 -20.84
CA PRO A 91 8.25 1.02 -21.62
C PRO A 91 9.09 1.93 -20.72
N GLY A 92 10.32 2.20 -21.14
CA GLY A 92 11.20 3.17 -20.51
C GLY A 92 12.16 3.79 -21.52
N PHE A 93 12.89 4.79 -21.08
CA PHE A 93 13.95 5.38 -21.88
C PHE A 93 15.28 5.41 -21.10
N GLU A 94 16.39 5.41 -21.86
CA GLU A 94 17.73 5.46 -21.30
C GLU A 94 18.61 6.42 -22.13
N ILE A 95 19.46 7.16 -21.43
CA ILE A 95 20.55 7.96 -22.02
C ILE A 95 21.84 7.37 -21.50
N ASN A 96 22.71 6.97 -22.42
CA ASN A 96 24.01 6.38 -22.14
C ASN A 96 25.13 7.29 -22.64
N TYR A 97 26.18 7.42 -21.85
CA TYR A 97 27.43 8.07 -22.22
C TYR A 97 28.59 7.10 -22.03
N ARG A 98 29.42 6.96 -23.08
CA ARG A 98 30.62 6.13 -23.07
C ARG A 98 31.85 6.95 -23.34
N ARG A 99 32.93 6.67 -22.61
CA ARG A 99 34.24 7.26 -22.83
C ARG A 99 35.28 6.17 -23.00
N GLU A 100 35.91 6.13 -24.18
CA GLU A 100 37.04 5.25 -24.47
C GLU A 100 38.25 5.68 -23.63
N LEU A 101 38.90 4.74 -22.97
CA LEU A 101 40.10 4.94 -22.16
C LEU A 101 41.32 4.27 -22.77
N GLY A 102 41.11 3.24 -23.58
CA GLY A 102 42.16 2.55 -24.25
C GLY A 102 41.71 1.68 -25.41
N ARG A 103 42.62 1.41 -26.32
CA ARG A 103 42.38 0.64 -27.54
C ARG A 103 43.54 -0.29 -27.84
N SER A 104 43.22 -1.48 -28.30
CA SER A 104 44.12 -2.45 -28.88
C SER A 104 43.66 -2.77 -30.32
N ASP A 105 44.44 -3.56 -31.07
CA ASP A 105 44.12 -3.90 -32.45
C ASP A 105 42.75 -4.59 -32.62
N ASN A 106 42.32 -5.37 -31.62
CA ASN A 106 41.12 -6.21 -31.67
C ASN A 106 40.03 -5.83 -30.69
N TRP A 107 40.21 -4.83 -29.84
CA TRP A 107 39.24 -4.42 -28.82
C TRP A 107 39.51 -3.02 -28.30
N ARG A 108 38.48 -2.36 -27.83
CA ARG A 108 38.54 -1.07 -27.13
C ARG A 108 37.82 -1.19 -25.78
N TRP A 109 38.22 -0.38 -24.82
CA TRP A 109 37.62 -0.39 -23.49
C TRP A 109 37.52 1.03 -22.91
N GLY A 110 36.63 1.17 -21.97
CA GLY A 110 36.40 2.45 -21.30
C GLY A 110 35.43 2.35 -20.16
N MET A 111 34.86 3.48 -19.85
CA MET A 111 33.81 3.63 -18.83
C MET A 111 32.52 4.05 -19.47
N GLU A 112 31.42 3.52 -19.00
CA GLU A 112 30.09 3.96 -19.35
C GLU A 112 29.31 4.44 -18.12
N THR A 113 28.40 5.37 -18.35
CA THR A 113 27.37 5.75 -17.38
C THR A 113 26.06 5.93 -18.11
N ALA A 114 24.95 5.53 -17.50
CA ALA A 114 23.64 5.71 -18.07
C ALA A 114 22.63 6.15 -17.01
N GLY A 115 21.67 6.96 -17.45
CA GLY A 115 20.47 7.29 -16.70
C GLY A 115 19.24 6.74 -17.40
N ASN A 116 18.34 6.12 -16.65
CA ASN A 116 17.10 5.59 -17.17
C ASN A 116 15.90 6.04 -16.34
N TYR A 117 14.75 6.02 -16.96
CA TYR A 117 13.46 6.27 -16.31
C TYR A 117 12.43 5.26 -16.78
N MET A 118 11.63 4.80 -15.83
CA MET A 118 10.51 3.92 -16.08
C MET A 118 9.39 4.17 -15.08
N ARG A 119 8.17 3.88 -15.48
CA ARG A 119 6.99 3.93 -14.61
C ARG A 119 6.36 2.55 -14.52
N VAL A 120 6.07 2.14 -13.29
CA VAL A 120 5.37 0.90 -12.96
C VAL A 120 3.99 1.27 -12.45
N THR A 121 2.95 0.67 -13.00
CA THR A 121 1.57 0.82 -12.50
C THR A 121 0.98 -0.58 -12.38
N THR A 122 0.48 -0.90 -11.20
CA THR A 122 -0.11 -2.22 -10.93
C THR A 122 -1.38 -2.05 -10.13
N TYR A 123 -2.46 -2.62 -10.62
CA TYR A 123 -3.73 -2.72 -9.92
C TYR A 123 -4.05 -4.18 -9.64
N GLN A 124 -4.46 -4.48 -8.41
CA GLN A 124 -4.90 -5.81 -8.00
C GLN A 124 -6.18 -5.71 -7.17
N SER A 125 -7.14 -6.56 -7.48
CA SER A 125 -8.34 -6.75 -6.67
C SER A 125 -8.53 -8.23 -6.37
N SER A 126 -8.88 -8.54 -5.14
CA SER A 126 -9.09 -9.92 -4.72
C SER A 126 -10.15 -10.00 -3.65
N THR A 127 -10.91 -11.08 -3.66
CA THR A 127 -11.85 -11.43 -2.60
C THR A 127 -11.40 -12.76 -2.00
N VAL A 128 -11.18 -12.77 -0.71
CA VAL A 128 -10.73 -13.96 0.03
C VAL A 128 -11.71 -14.29 1.14
N SER A 129 -11.92 -15.58 1.39
CA SER A 129 -12.61 -16.05 2.60
C SER A 129 -11.62 -15.93 3.76
N SER A 130 -11.97 -15.16 4.76
CA SER A 130 -11.11 -14.89 5.91
C SER A 130 -11.86 -15.09 7.22
N SER A 131 -11.14 -15.50 8.25
CA SER A 131 -11.65 -15.47 9.63
C SER A 131 -11.62 -14.01 10.11
N VAL A 132 -12.80 -13.46 10.31
CA VAL A 132 -12.98 -12.13 10.89
C VAL A 132 -13.20 -12.29 12.38
N THR A 133 -12.42 -11.56 13.16
CA THR A 133 -12.59 -11.45 14.60
C THR A 133 -13.34 -10.17 14.92
N ARG A 134 -14.42 -10.26 15.65
CA ARG A 134 -15.21 -9.15 16.15
C ARG A 134 -15.03 -9.03 17.66
N LEU A 135 -14.55 -7.88 18.11
CA LEU A 135 -14.58 -7.47 19.52
C LEU A 135 -15.81 -6.59 19.72
N THR A 136 -16.69 -6.98 20.63
CA THR A 136 -17.92 -6.25 20.96
C THR A 136 -17.86 -5.79 22.40
N ASP A 137 -17.97 -4.48 22.60
CA ASP A 137 -18.13 -3.82 23.90
C ASP A 137 -19.59 -3.42 24.07
N ALA A 138 -20.22 -3.84 25.20
CA ALA A 138 -21.60 -3.53 25.52
C ALA A 138 -21.66 -2.39 26.54
N TYR A 139 -22.43 -1.36 26.22
CA TYR A 139 -22.65 -0.20 27.09
C TYR A 139 -24.10 -0.18 27.57
N GLN A 140 -24.30 0.14 28.86
CA GLN A 140 -25.61 0.15 29.49
C GLN A 140 -26.44 1.37 29.05
N LEU A 141 -27.68 1.14 28.62
CA LEU A 141 -28.71 2.17 28.50
C LEU A 141 -29.33 2.47 29.87
N PRO A 142 -29.71 3.74 30.16
CA PRO A 142 -30.32 4.08 31.43
C PRO A 142 -31.64 3.33 31.64
N ALA A 143 -31.83 2.82 32.84
CA ALA A 143 -33.10 2.19 33.24
C ALA A 143 -34.20 3.24 33.45
N LEU A 144 -35.44 2.90 33.13
CA LEU A 144 -36.61 3.71 33.39
C LEU A 144 -37.24 3.33 34.74
N GLU A 145 -37.80 4.34 35.44
CA GLU A 145 -38.67 4.10 36.59
C GLU A 145 -39.92 3.33 36.14
N GLY A 146 -40.12 2.12 36.68
CA GLY A 146 -41.20 1.22 36.27
C GLY A 146 -40.80 0.07 35.39
N GLY A 147 -39.51 -0.02 35.05
CA GLY A 147 -38.89 -1.08 34.24
C GLY A 147 -38.70 -0.70 32.77
N GLY A 148 -37.78 -1.41 32.14
CA GLY A 148 -37.31 -1.11 30.78
C GLY A 148 -36.16 -0.13 30.74
N PHE A 149 -35.75 0.25 29.54
CA PHE A 149 -34.59 1.12 29.29
C PHE A 149 -34.98 2.30 28.40
N VAL A 150 -34.18 3.38 28.46
CA VAL A 150 -34.35 4.52 27.57
C VAL A 150 -34.10 4.06 26.14
N ASN A 151 -35.04 4.37 25.23
CA ASN A 151 -34.83 4.16 23.83
C ASN A 151 -33.78 5.15 23.28
N PRO A 152 -32.69 4.68 22.68
CA PRO A 152 -31.74 5.57 22.02
C PRO A 152 -32.40 6.26 20.82
N PRO A 153 -31.86 7.41 20.37
CA PRO A 153 -32.28 8.01 19.11
C PRO A 153 -32.06 7.05 17.95
N PRO A 154 -32.84 7.14 16.84
CA PRO A 154 -32.64 6.28 15.67
C PRO A 154 -31.21 6.40 15.10
N ALA A 155 -30.74 5.32 14.48
CA ALA A 155 -29.46 5.31 13.75
C ALA A 155 -29.56 6.14 12.43
N ALA A 156 -28.49 6.74 11.88
CA ALA A 156 -27.19 6.88 12.55
C ALA A 156 -27.23 8.04 13.55
N TYR A 157 -26.87 7.77 14.76
CA TYR A 157 -26.84 8.80 15.82
C TYR A 157 -25.40 9.18 16.13
N SER A 158 -25.16 10.48 16.29
CA SER A 158 -23.86 11.03 16.66
C SER A 158 -24.05 12.27 17.54
N HIS A 159 -23.43 12.28 18.69
CA HIS A 159 -23.43 13.42 19.59
C HIS A 159 -22.06 13.63 20.28
N GLY A 160 -21.52 14.85 20.19
CA GLY A 160 -20.31 15.30 20.87
C GLY A 160 -19.80 16.55 20.20
N PRO A 161 -18.70 17.17 20.53
CA PRO A 161 -18.08 17.32 21.86
C PRO A 161 -18.83 18.31 22.76
N ASP A 162 -19.95 18.94 22.29
CA ASP A 162 -20.75 19.87 23.09
C ASP A 162 -21.66 19.10 24.06
N LEU A 163 -21.21 19.02 25.31
CA LEU A 163 -21.94 18.36 26.40
C LEU A 163 -23.04 19.24 27.02
N SER A 164 -23.24 20.47 26.54
CA SER A 164 -24.12 21.45 27.13
C SER A 164 -25.59 21.30 26.77
N LEU A 165 -25.91 20.51 25.74
CA LEU A 165 -27.28 20.34 25.25
C LEU A 165 -28.12 19.51 26.20
N THR A 166 -29.24 20.09 26.66
CA THR A 166 -30.26 19.41 27.46
C THR A 166 -31.13 18.51 26.58
N GLY A 167 -31.41 17.29 27.04
CA GLY A 167 -32.31 16.34 26.37
C GLY A 167 -31.60 15.22 25.62
N ASN A 168 -30.30 15.13 25.72
CA ASN A 168 -29.53 14.05 25.07
C ASN A 168 -29.65 12.74 25.84
N THR A 169 -29.81 11.66 25.10
CA THR A 169 -29.72 10.33 25.65
C THR A 169 -28.29 10.08 26.11
N VAL A 170 -28.15 9.50 27.29
CA VAL A 170 -26.85 9.07 27.83
C VAL A 170 -26.73 7.56 27.74
N ILE A 171 -25.50 7.07 27.71
CA ILE A 171 -25.17 5.65 27.89
C ILE A 171 -24.12 5.51 28.98
N GLY A 172 -23.90 4.30 29.47
CA GLY A 172 -22.80 4.03 30.41
C GLY A 172 -21.47 4.54 29.86
N ALA A 173 -20.66 5.17 30.73
CA ALA A 173 -19.35 5.69 30.33
C ALA A 173 -18.26 4.63 30.21
N THR A 174 -18.53 3.40 30.66
CA THR A 174 -17.62 2.25 30.58
C THR A 174 -18.39 1.05 30.06
N PRO A 175 -17.77 0.15 29.30
CA PRO A 175 -18.42 -1.09 28.89
C PRO A 175 -18.71 -1.97 30.10
N ILE A 176 -19.89 -2.57 30.13
CA ILE A 176 -20.28 -3.52 31.17
C ILE A 176 -19.83 -4.92 30.87
N SER A 177 -19.55 -5.22 29.59
CA SER A 177 -18.95 -6.47 29.15
C SER A 177 -18.21 -6.27 27.83
N SER A 178 -17.19 -7.09 27.60
CA SER A 178 -16.46 -7.21 26.35
C SER A 178 -16.43 -8.66 25.92
N THR A 179 -16.81 -8.93 24.68
CA THR A 179 -16.81 -10.28 24.11
C THR A 179 -16.03 -10.31 22.80
N THR A 180 -15.41 -11.42 22.50
CA THR A 180 -14.71 -11.65 21.24
C THR A 180 -15.27 -12.89 20.58
N ASP A 181 -15.71 -12.78 19.35
CA ASP A 181 -16.13 -13.88 18.50
C ASP A 181 -15.41 -13.86 17.16
N SER A 182 -15.35 -15.00 16.49
CA SER A 182 -14.74 -15.13 15.18
C SER A 182 -15.66 -15.92 14.26
N PHE A 183 -15.78 -15.44 13.03
CA PHE A 183 -16.63 -16.07 12.00
C PHE A 183 -15.96 -15.97 10.64
N MET A 184 -16.31 -16.90 9.75
CA MET A 184 -15.82 -16.89 8.38
C MET A 184 -16.72 -16.02 7.50
N THR A 185 -16.10 -15.08 6.79
CA THR A 185 -16.79 -14.28 5.77
C THR A 185 -15.83 -13.91 4.64
N SER A 186 -16.37 -13.34 3.57
CA SER A 186 -15.56 -12.84 2.50
C SER A 186 -15.07 -11.42 2.82
N VAL A 187 -13.80 -11.16 2.54
CA VAL A 187 -13.22 -9.81 2.59
C VAL A 187 -12.68 -9.50 1.21
N SER A 188 -13.12 -8.39 0.65
CA SER A 188 -12.64 -7.89 -0.64
C SER A 188 -11.62 -6.81 -0.41
N GLY A 189 -10.52 -6.86 -1.16
CA GLY A 189 -9.47 -5.86 -1.09
C GLY A 189 -9.01 -5.42 -2.48
N SER A 190 -8.76 -4.14 -2.65
CA SER A 190 -8.10 -3.59 -3.83
C SER A 190 -6.82 -2.87 -3.47
N ARG A 191 -5.87 -2.89 -4.38
CA ARG A 191 -4.56 -2.27 -4.28
C ARG A 191 -4.26 -1.56 -5.58
N ASP A 192 -3.84 -0.32 -5.48
CA ASP A 192 -3.33 0.48 -6.57
C ASP A 192 -1.92 0.95 -6.20
N PHE A 193 -0.96 0.64 -7.05
CA PHE A 193 0.44 0.95 -6.82
C PHE A 193 1.04 1.56 -8.08
N GLU A 194 1.55 2.76 -7.95
CA GLU A 194 2.32 3.45 -8.97
C GLU A 194 3.72 3.72 -8.45
N ALA A 195 4.73 3.54 -9.30
CA ALA A 195 6.11 3.87 -8.96
C ALA A 195 6.85 4.46 -10.15
N ASP A 196 7.51 5.59 -9.91
CA ASP A 196 8.48 6.19 -10.82
C ASP A 196 9.89 5.75 -10.39
N VAL A 197 10.61 5.10 -11.31
CA VAL A 197 11.95 4.59 -11.07
C VAL A 197 12.94 5.36 -11.93
N ILE A 198 13.84 6.09 -11.28
CA ILE A 198 14.94 6.82 -11.90
C ILE A 198 16.23 6.09 -11.56
N GLY A 199 16.81 5.43 -12.56
CA GLY A 199 18.01 4.61 -12.39
C GLY A 199 19.27 5.28 -12.94
N TRP A 200 20.38 4.97 -12.31
CA TRP A 200 21.73 5.30 -12.77
C TRP A 200 22.62 4.05 -12.71
N ARG A 201 23.47 3.93 -13.70
CA ARG A 201 24.47 2.87 -13.72
C ARG A 201 25.83 3.41 -14.17
N VAL A 202 26.89 2.81 -13.66
CA VAL A 202 28.26 3.13 -14.00
C VAL A 202 29.13 1.91 -13.96
N GLY A 203 29.99 1.73 -14.95
CA GLY A 203 30.93 0.61 -14.98
C GLY A 203 31.82 0.61 -16.20
N PRO A 204 32.81 -0.29 -16.23
CA PRO A 204 33.63 -0.52 -17.41
C PRO A 204 32.86 -1.23 -18.52
N TYR A 205 33.29 -0.95 -19.73
CA TYR A 205 32.87 -1.70 -20.94
C TYR A 205 34.08 -2.16 -21.74
N VAL A 206 33.90 -3.24 -22.45
CA VAL A 206 34.81 -3.73 -23.47
C VAL A 206 34.02 -3.93 -24.77
N GLU A 207 34.60 -3.54 -25.89
CA GLU A 207 33.96 -3.61 -27.20
C GLU A 207 34.90 -4.29 -28.19
N PHE A 208 34.32 -5.19 -28.96
CA PHE A 208 34.98 -6.00 -30.00
C PHE A 208 34.39 -5.64 -31.36
N PRO A 209 35.22 -5.16 -32.32
CA PRO A 209 34.75 -4.90 -33.66
C PRO A 209 34.38 -6.20 -34.39
N LEU A 210 33.24 -6.19 -35.06
CA LEU A 210 32.77 -7.26 -35.92
C LEU A 210 32.79 -6.80 -37.38
N GLY A 211 33.89 -7.06 -38.04
CA GLY A 211 34.10 -6.63 -39.41
C GLY A 211 34.28 -5.11 -39.55
N LYS A 212 33.71 -4.51 -40.62
CA LYS A 212 33.94 -3.08 -40.91
C LYS A 212 32.93 -2.12 -40.29
N LYS A 213 31.75 -2.60 -39.93
CA LYS A 213 30.62 -1.76 -39.51
C LYS A 213 29.92 -2.22 -38.23
N GLY A 214 30.21 -3.41 -37.78
CA GLY A 214 29.57 -3.96 -36.55
C GLY A 214 30.49 -3.94 -35.35
N SER A 215 29.93 -3.92 -34.18
CA SER A 215 30.63 -4.22 -32.94
C SER A 215 29.75 -4.92 -31.91
N VAL A 216 30.37 -5.63 -30.97
CA VAL A 216 29.73 -6.19 -29.77
C VAL A 216 30.39 -5.59 -28.57
N SER A 217 29.61 -5.05 -27.66
CA SER A 217 30.10 -4.56 -26.38
C SER A 217 29.51 -5.35 -25.21
N LEU A 218 30.35 -5.54 -24.21
CA LEU A 218 29.97 -6.10 -22.92
C LEU A 218 30.29 -5.07 -21.86
N SER A 219 29.39 -4.88 -20.92
CA SER A 219 29.63 -3.99 -19.79
C SER A 219 29.05 -4.55 -18.49
N GLY A 220 29.47 -4.00 -17.38
CA GLY A 220 28.95 -4.37 -16.07
C GLY A 220 29.49 -3.45 -14.98
N GLY A 221 28.74 -3.32 -13.90
CA GLY A 221 29.12 -2.40 -12.86
C GLY A 221 28.04 -2.23 -11.80
N PHE A 222 28.07 -1.07 -11.16
CA PHE A 222 27.14 -0.71 -10.12
C PHE A 222 25.93 0.00 -10.70
N SER A 223 24.78 -0.22 -10.04
CA SER A 223 23.54 0.51 -10.32
C SER A 223 22.94 1.06 -9.03
N LEU A 224 22.30 2.21 -9.16
CA LEU A 224 21.55 2.91 -8.13
C LEU A 224 20.22 3.32 -8.75
N ALA A 225 19.12 3.15 -8.02
CA ALA A 225 17.84 3.72 -8.45
C ALA A 225 17.16 4.45 -7.31
N TYR A 226 16.48 5.55 -7.65
CA TYR A 226 15.48 6.16 -6.79
C TYR A 226 14.11 5.66 -7.22
N VAL A 227 13.35 5.14 -6.27
CA VAL A 227 11.97 4.69 -6.46
C VAL A 227 11.09 5.63 -5.67
N GLY A 228 10.26 6.42 -6.34
CA GLY A 228 9.18 7.19 -5.72
C GLY A 228 7.87 6.52 -6.03
N SER A 229 7.04 6.26 -5.04
CA SER A 229 5.80 5.52 -5.25
C SER A 229 4.62 6.10 -4.50
N ASP A 230 3.43 5.85 -5.05
CA ASP A 230 2.13 6.05 -4.43
C ASP A 230 1.43 4.70 -4.29
N PHE A 231 0.90 4.42 -3.10
CA PHE A 231 0.20 3.19 -2.80
C PHE A 231 -1.15 3.49 -2.17
N HIS A 232 -2.23 2.94 -2.74
CA HIS A 232 -3.58 3.05 -2.22
C HIS A 232 -4.19 1.67 -1.99
N PHE A 233 -5.02 1.59 -0.98
CA PHE A 233 -5.74 0.37 -0.65
C PHE A 233 -7.17 0.64 -0.22
N ASP A 234 -8.02 -0.37 -0.42
CA ASP A 234 -9.40 -0.38 0.02
C ASP A 234 -9.79 -1.82 0.38
N ASP A 235 -10.23 -2.03 1.62
CA ASP A 235 -10.65 -3.34 2.12
C ASP A 235 -12.06 -3.24 2.69
N VAL A 236 -12.94 -4.19 2.30
CA VAL A 236 -14.35 -4.26 2.70
C VAL A 236 -14.68 -5.67 3.16
N ILE A 237 -15.28 -5.78 4.35
CA ILE A 237 -15.84 -7.04 4.85
C ILE A 237 -17.22 -7.24 4.21
N ALA A 238 -17.53 -8.43 3.71
CA ALA A 238 -18.83 -8.73 3.08
C ALA A 238 -19.93 -8.96 4.14
N LEU A 239 -20.29 -7.90 4.82
CA LEU A 239 -21.47 -7.82 5.70
C LEU A 239 -22.37 -6.71 5.15
N GLN A 240 -23.64 -6.72 5.48
CA GLN A 240 -24.53 -5.61 5.14
C GLN A 240 -24.04 -4.36 5.88
N ASP A 241 -23.89 -3.24 5.16
CA ASP A 241 -23.34 -1.97 5.68
C ASP A 241 -21.90 -2.13 6.27
N ALA A 242 -21.11 -2.95 5.62
CA ALA A 242 -19.84 -3.43 6.11
C ALA A 242 -18.83 -2.33 6.45
N PRO A 243 -18.02 -2.53 7.50
CA PRO A 243 -16.86 -1.68 7.75
C PRO A 243 -15.93 -1.66 6.54
N ARG A 244 -15.51 -0.46 6.14
CA ARG A 244 -14.58 -0.23 5.04
C ARG A 244 -13.34 0.46 5.57
N THR A 245 -12.19 -0.04 5.20
CA THR A 245 -10.92 0.59 5.51
C THR A 245 -10.20 0.93 4.22
N SER A 246 -9.91 2.20 4.02
CA SER A 246 -9.13 2.67 2.89
C SER A 246 -8.01 3.59 3.36
N GLY A 247 -6.96 3.67 2.59
CA GLY A 247 -5.85 4.55 2.88
C GLY A 247 -4.87 4.56 1.72
N GLY A 248 -3.84 5.37 1.89
CA GLY A 248 -2.75 5.46 0.91
C GLY A 248 -1.80 6.58 1.26
N GLY A 249 -0.66 6.55 0.60
CA GLY A 249 0.38 7.55 0.78
C GLY A 249 1.51 7.37 -0.19
N GLY A 250 2.40 8.36 -0.23
CA GLY A 250 3.62 8.35 -1.02
C GLY A 250 4.84 7.97 -0.18
N ASP A 251 5.78 7.24 -0.79
CA ASP A 251 7.08 6.90 -0.20
C ASP A 251 8.18 6.99 -1.26
N GLY A 252 9.43 7.14 -0.84
CA GLY A 252 10.56 7.18 -1.76
C GLY A 252 11.85 6.70 -1.12
N LYS A 253 12.58 5.85 -1.86
CA LYS A 253 13.80 5.21 -1.38
C LYS A 253 14.83 5.03 -2.48
N PHE A 254 16.10 5.14 -2.12
CA PHE A 254 17.20 4.69 -2.95
C PHE A 254 17.46 3.20 -2.75
N VAL A 255 17.68 2.49 -3.85
CA VAL A 255 18.03 1.06 -3.89
C VAL A 255 19.32 0.88 -4.68
N LEU A 256 20.17 -0.02 -4.20
CA LEU A 256 21.48 -0.31 -4.76
C LEU A 256 21.47 -1.65 -5.47
N GLY A 257 22.41 -1.81 -6.41
CA GLY A 257 22.57 -3.07 -7.11
C GLY A 257 23.72 -3.12 -8.08
N ALA A 258 23.63 -4.06 -8.99
CA ALA A 258 24.63 -4.31 -10.03
C ALA A 258 23.95 -4.61 -11.36
N TYR A 259 24.67 -4.41 -12.45
CA TYR A 259 24.20 -4.75 -13.79
C TYR A 259 25.28 -5.46 -14.61
N ALA A 260 24.83 -6.19 -15.61
CA ALA A 260 25.63 -6.71 -16.70
C ALA A 260 24.85 -6.51 -18.00
N SER A 261 25.50 -6.06 -19.06
CA SER A 261 24.85 -5.85 -20.35
C SER A 261 25.67 -6.36 -21.52
N GLY A 262 24.97 -6.74 -22.58
CA GLY A 262 25.52 -7.04 -23.88
C GLY A 262 24.79 -6.24 -24.95
N GLU A 263 25.53 -5.62 -25.85
CA GLU A 263 25.00 -4.75 -26.89
C GLU A 263 25.67 -5.06 -28.23
N VAL A 264 24.91 -4.98 -29.29
CA VAL A 264 25.36 -5.07 -30.67
C VAL A 264 25.13 -3.72 -31.33
N SER A 265 26.14 -3.16 -32.00
CA SER A 265 26.01 -1.96 -32.77
C SER A 265 26.28 -2.19 -34.25
N TYR A 266 25.64 -1.35 -35.09
CA TYR A 266 25.89 -1.31 -36.53
C TYR A 266 26.01 0.13 -37.02
N GLN A 267 27.14 0.44 -37.62
CA GLN A 267 27.46 1.76 -38.14
C GLN A 267 26.68 2.09 -39.42
N LEU A 268 25.86 3.14 -39.37
CA LEU A 268 25.09 3.64 -40.51
C LEU A 268 25.86 4.69 -41.33
N GLY A 269 26.76 5.42 -40.69
CA GLY A 269 27.56 6.48 -41.27
C GLY A 269 28.79 6.82 -40.43
N ASN A 270 29.43 7.96 -40.69
CA ASN A 270 30.67 8.29 -39.97
C ASN A 270 30.50 8.51 -38.44
N SER A 271 29.31 8.91 -37.99
CA SER A 271 29.07 9.26 -36.59
C SER A 271 27.84 8.61 -35.99
N TRP A 272 27.04 7.88 -36.77
CA TRP A 272 25.80 7.28 -36.30
C TRP A 272 25.84 5.77 -36.32
N GLU A 273 25.41 5.17 -35.25
CA GLU A 273 25.25 3.71 -35.11
C GLU A 273 23.83 3.39 -34.61
N VAL A 274 23.25 2.30 -35.08
CA VAL A 274 22.08 1.69 -34.47
C VAL A 274 22.57 0.67 -33.47
N VAL A 275 21.95 0.64 -32.29
CA VAL A 275 22.34 -0.25 -31.20
C VAL A 275 21.14 -1.05 -30.73
N GLY A 276 21.38 -2.32 -30.36
CA GLY A 276 20.39 -3.17 -29.73
C GLY A 276 21.06 -3.97 -28.63
N GLY A 277 20.42 -4.08 -27.48
CA GLY A 277 21.06 -4.70 -26.33
C GLY A 277 20.11 -5.37 -25.37
N VAL A 278 20.70 -6.21 -24.54
CA VAL A 278 20.06 -6.85 -23.39
C VAL A 278 20.90 -6.52 -22.15
N GLN A 279 20.23 -6.07 -21.10
CA GLN A 279 20.84 -5.80 -19.82
C GLN A 279 20.14 -6.62 -18.74
N PHE A 280 20.94 -7.22 -17.91
CA PHE A 280 20.52 -7.87 -16.67
C PHE A 280 20.84 -6.93 -15.50
N GLN A 281 19.87 -6.65 -14.66
CA GLN A 281 20.05 -5.77 -13.51
C GLN A 281 19.47 -6.44 -12.26
N HIS A 282 20.24 -6.38 -11.19
CA HIS A 282 19.84 -6.80 -9.86
C HIS A 282 19.87 -5.59 -8.94
N LEU A 283 18.70 -5.14 -8.49
CA LEU A 283 18.54 -4.11 -7.47
C LEU A 283 17.92 -4.72 -6.22
N GLU A 284 18.13 -4.10 -5.09
CA GLU A 284 17.38 -4.42 -3.88
C GLU A 284 15.88 -4.24 -4.12
N ASN A 285 15.06 -5.08 -3.47
CA ASN A 285 13.62 -4.95 -3.53
C ASN A 285 13.16 -3.65 -2.85
N TYR A 286 12.23 -2.98 -3.49
CA TYR A 286 11.57 -1.83 -2.91
C TYR A 286 10.26 -2.27 -2.24
N ARG A 287 10.03 -1.78 -1.02
CA ARG A 287 8.80 -2.04 -0.26
C ARG A 287 8.20 -0.72 0.17
N HIS A 288 6.95 -0.49 -0.25
CA HIS A 288 6.07 0.56 0.29
C HIS A 288 5.15 -0.07 1.33
N GLN A 289 5.06 0.54 2.50
CA GLN A 289 4.23 0.03 3.59
C GLN A 289 3.31 1.14 4.11
N GLU A 290 2.01 0.86 4.15
CA GLU A 290 0.99 1.78 4.62
C GLU A 290 -0.06 1.03 5.46
N SER A 291 -0.27 1.48 6.70
CA SER A 291 -1.31 0.96 7.62
C SER A 291 -1.36 -0.58 7.70
N GLY A 292 -0.18 -1.23 7.77
CA GLY A 292 -0.07 -2.70 7.86
C GLY A 292 -0.22 -3.46 6.53
N ARG A 293 -0.40 -2.76 5.41
CA ARG A 293 -0.41 -3.31 4.04
C ARG A 293 0.89 -2.94 3.36
N SER A 294 1.32 -3.75 2.41
CA SER A 294 2.52 -3.39 1.64
C SER A 294 2.44 -3.82 0.19
N ALA A 295 3.06 -3.02 -0.66
CA ALA A 295 3.43 -3.34 -2.02
C ALA A 295 4.94 -3.57 -2.08
N VAL A 296 5.36 -4.67 -2.67
CA VAL A 296 6.77 -5.03 -2.86
C VAL A 296 7.06 -5.07 -4.35
N LEU A 297 7.97 -4.21 -4.80
CA LEU A 297 8.47 -4.20 -6.15
C LEU A 297 9.76 -5.02 -6.19
N ASP A 298 9.69 -6.21 -6.81
CA ASP A 298 10.85 -7.09 -6.97
C ASP A 298 11.66 -6.65 -8.20
N MET A 299 12.81 -6.05 -7.95
CA MET A 299 13.77 -5.61 -8.96
C MET A 299 15.04 -6.47 -8.99
N GLY A 300 15.03 -7.58 -8.27
CA GLY A 300 16.19 -8.46 -8.14
C GLY A 300 16.55 -9.26 -9.40
N LYS A 301 15.64 -9.34 -10.37
CA LYS A 301 15.84 -10.10 -11.62
C LYS A 301 15.31 -9.34 -12.84
N SER A 302 15.58 -8.05 -12.91
CA SER A 302 15.11 -7.23 -14.03
C SER A 302 15.91 -7.49 -15.29
N VAL A 303 15.21 -7.74 -16.38
CA VAL A 303 15.80 -7.87 -17.73
C VAL A 303 15.29 -6.71 -18.59
N PHE A 304 16.22 -6.00 -19.17
CA PHE A 304 15.94 -4.87 -20.06
C PHE A 304 16.34 -5.22 -21.47
N VAL A 305 15.46 -4.94 -22.41
CA VAL A 305 15.75 -5.01 -23.85
C VAL A 305 15.69 -3.60 -24.40
N SER A 306 16.75 -3.19 -25.09
CA SER A 306 16.88 -1.83 -25.62
C SER A 306 17.16 -1.82 -27.12
N VAL A 307 16.62 -0.81 -27.77
CA VAL A 307 16.99 -0.41 -29.14
C VAL A 307 17.20 1.10 -29.10
N GLY A 308 18.24 1.57 -29.75
CA GLY A 308 18.59 2.98 -29.71
C GLY A 308 19.52 3.40 -30.86
N VAL A 309 19.97 4.64 -30.76
CA VAL A 309 20.97 5.21 -31.65
C VAL A 309 22.11 5.79 -30.83
N HIS A 310 23.33 5.60 -31.34
CA HIS A 310 24.53 6.12 -30.74
C HIS A 310 25.15 7.16 -31.69
N TYR A 311 25.63 8.27 -31.13
CA TYR A 311 26.34 9.31 -31.85
C TYR A 311 27.76 9.45 -31.29
N SER A 312 28.74 9.35 -32.16
CA SER A 312 30.15 9.54 -31.82
C SER A 312 30.63 10.93 -32.30
N PHE A 313 31.23 11.68 -31.39
CA PHE A 313 31.77 13.05 -31.64
C PHE A 313 33.26 13.13 -31.32
#